data_6f0f69e08d710bb50790eb7636172ff2
#
_entry.id   6f0f69e08d710bb50790eb7636172ff2
#
_cell.length_a   1.000
_cell.length_b   1.000
_cell.length_c   1.000
_cell.angle_alpha   90.00
_cell.angle_beta   90.00
_cell.angle_gamma   90.00
#
_symmetry.space_group_name_H-M   'P 1'
#
loop_
_entity.id
_entity.type
_entity.pdbx_description
1 polymer ?
#
loop_
_entity_poly.entity_id
_entity_poly.type
_entity_poly.pdbx_seq_one_letter_code
_entity_poly.pdbx_strand_id
1 'polypeptide(L)'
;QNVIGLISVADTIRSTSQVALEQFKKKNMRVVMLTGDNQKTANAIGKSLSVDEVISDVLPQDKESVIRKLQEQGKKVMMVGDGINDAPALMRADIGVAIGAGTDIALDSADVILMKSSLLDVVTAIDLSNDVIKNIKMNLFWAFFYNILGIPVAAGLLYPAFGLRLSPMIGSACMSLSSVCVVTNALRLRYFKPKVQSEEVKTYTMHIDGMSCGHCAWLVEDALKKVPNVKEVHVDYNLGKADIDYVQQVNKVALRQAVEDAGYIPVEYKEEKKMKKVVTVDGMMCMHCVAHVKDALSKVCLLYTSPSPRDRG
;
A
#
# COMPACT_ATOMS: atom_id res chain seq x y z
N GLN A 1 1.12 45.46 23.20
CA GLN A 1 0.46 44.16 22.87
C GLN A 1 1.37 43.06 23.43
N ASN A 2 0.90 42.28 24.38
CA ASN A 2 1.63 41.16 24.93
C ASN A 2 1.15 39.88 24.19
N VAL A 3 2.11 39.07 23.73
CA VAL A 3 1.80 37.74 23.15
C VAL A 3 1.34 36.85 24.33
N ILE A 4 0.10 36.36 24.24
CA ILE A 4 -0.54 35.54 25.28
C ILE A 4 -0.23 34.06 25.11
N GLY A 5 0.09 33.65 23.89
CA GLY A 5 0.42 32.24 23.55
C GLY A 5 0.76 32.07 22.09
N LEU A 6 1.38 30.95 21.76
CA LEU A 6 1.71 30.48 20.41
C LEU A 6 1.13 29.09 20.21
N ILE A 7 0.37 28.88 19.14
CA ILE A 7 -0.11 27.57 18.70
C ILE A 7 0.64 27.21 17.45
N SER A 8 1.37 26.09 17.48
CA SER A 8 2.05 25.51 16.32
C SER A 8 1.31 24.29 15.84
N VAL A 9 1.05 24.21 14.53
CA VAL A 9 0.43 23.05 13.88
C VAL A 9 1.44 22.51 12.86
N ALA A 10 1.69 21.21 12.92
CA ALA A 10 2.57 20.52 11.97
C ALA A 10 2.01 19.13 11.68
N ASP A 11 2.15 18.68 10.42
CA ASP A 11 1.83 17.32 10.05
C ASP A 11 2.83 16.33 10.63
N THR A 12 2.35 15.19 11.09
CA THR A 12 3.18 14.12 11.64
C THR A 12 3.73 13.23 10.51
N ILE A 13 5.04 12.95 10.58
CA ILE A 13 5.69 12.02 9.65
C ILE A 13 5.24 10.60 9.98
N ARG A 14 4.74 9.88 8.98
CA ARG A 14 4.36 8.47 9.15
C ARG A 14 5.60 7.63 9.48
N SER A 15 5.54 6.81 10.50
CA SER A 15 6.63 5.91 10.93
C SER A 15 7.10 4.97 9.81
N THR A 16 6.18 4.56 8.92
CA THR A 16 6.47 3.72 7.76
C THR A 16 7.30 4.41 6.69
N SER A 17 7.29 5.75 6.63
CA SER A 17 8.05 6.51 5.63
C SER A 17 9.55 6.38 5.85
N GLN A 18 10.03 6.46 7.08
CA GLN A 18 11.45 6.32 7.40
C GLN A 18 11.98 4.95 7.00
N VAL A 19 11.22 3.88 7.31
CA VAL A 19 11.59 2.51 6.93
C VAL A 19 11.65 2.35 5.42
N ALA A 20 10.70 2.94 4.68
CA ALA A 20 10.68 2.89 3.22
C ALA A 20 11.92 3.59 2.62
N LEU A 21 12.27 4.78 3.13
CA LEU A 21 13.43 5.55 2.66
C LEU A 21 14.75 4.81 2.89
N GLU A 22 14.89 4.13 4.03
CA GLU A 22 16.06 3.27 4.29
C GLU A 22 16.14 2.11 3.27
N GLN A 23 15.00 1.52 2.89
CA GLN A 23 14.98 0.47 1.86
C GLN A 23 15.36 0.99 0.48
N PHE A 24 14.92 2.21 0.10
CA PHE A 24 15.35 2.83 -1.16
C PHE A 24 16.87 3.06 -1.16
N LYS A 25 17.45 3.53 -0.06
CA LYS A 25 18.91 3.69 0.07
C LYS A 25 19.65 2.37 -0.03
N LYS A 26 19.16 1.29 0.60
CA LYS A 26 19.73 -0.06 0.46
C LYS A 26 19.71 -0.58 -0.98
N LYS A 27 18.80 -0.06 -1.79
CA LYS A 27 18.69 -0.36 -3.23
C LYS A 27 19.54 0.59 -4.10
N ASN A 28 20.38 1.43 -3.49
CA ASN A 28 21.21 2.45 -4.14
C ASN A 28 20.38 3.48 -4.92
N MET A 29 19.18 3.78 -4.46
CA MET A 29 18.34 4.83 -5.01
C MET A 29 18.57 6.12 -4.24
N ARG A 30 18.82 7.22 -4.98
CA ARG A 30 18.86 8.56 -4.42
C ARG A 30 17.44 9.05 -4.18
N VAL A 31 17.17 9.54 -2.98
CA VAL A 31 15.86 10.02 -2.58
C VAL A 31 15.84 11.54 -2.56
N VAL A 32 14.98 12.12 -3.39
CA VAL A 32 14.76 13.57 -3.48
C VAL A 32 13.35 13.89 -2.99
N MET A 33 13.23 14.76 -2.00
CA MET A 33 11.95 15.27 -1.53
C MET A 33 11.59 16.53 -2.30
N LEU A 34 10.44 16.51 -2.99
CA LEU A 34 9.91 17.61 -3.77
C LEU A 34 8.62 18.10 -3.13
N THR A 35 8.60 19.32 -2.62
CA THR A 35 7.46 19.86 -1.87
C THR A 35 7.17 21.33 -2.20
N GLY A 36 5.90 21.72 -2.07
CA GLY A 36 5.47 23.12 -2.11
C GLY A 36 5.65 23.86 -0.78
N ASP A 37 6.07 23.17 0.28
CA ASP A 37 6.32 23.79 1.58
C ASP A 37 7.52 24.74 1.53
N ASN A 38 7.54 25.66 2.48
CA ASN A 38 8.67 26.59 2.63
C ASN A 38 9.95 25.84 3.02
N GLN A 39 11.08 26.42 2.64
CA GLN A 39 12.41 25.83 2.81
C GLN A 39 12.74 25.42 4.24
N LYS A 40 12.26 26.15 5.27
CA LYS A 40 12.54 25.84 6.68
C LYS A 40 11.84 24.54 7.09
N THR A 41 10.55 24.42 6.78
CA THR A 41 9.75 23.21 7.07
C THR A 41 10.27 22.02 6.28
N ALA A 42 10.48 22.19 4.97
CA ALA A 42 10.98 21.15 4.09
C ALA A 42 12.35 20.60 4.56
N ASN A 43 13.27 21.48 4.95
CA ASN A 43 14.59 21.08 5.47
C ASN A 43 14.50 20.35 6.82
N ALA A 44 13.58 20.76 7.71
CA ALA A 44 13.37 20.08 9.00
C ALA A 44 12.87 18.64 8.77
N ILE A 45 11.87 18.47 7.91
CA ILE A 45 11.32 17.16 7.53
C ILE A 45 12.38 16.31 6.81
N GLY A 46 13.09 16.89 5.84
CA GLY A 46 14.14 16.21 5.08
C GLY A 46 15.29 15.69 5.95
N LYS A 47 15.70 16.47 6.96
CA LYS A 47 16.69 16.03 7.95
C LYS A 47 16.17 14.88 8.80
N SER A 48 14.93 14.97 9.29
CA SER A 48 14.29 13.93 10.08
C SER A 48 14.17 12.60 9.30
N LEU A 49 13.84 12.67 8.02
CA LEU A 49 13.72 11.52 7.13
C LEU A 49 15.06 11.11 6.50
N SER A 50 16.12 11.89 6.71
CA SER A 50 17.45 11.64 6.13
C SER A 50 17.39 11.49 4.59
N VAL A 51 16.61 12.30 3.87
CA VAL A 51 16.61 12.31 2.41
C VAL A 51 17.91 12.91 1.86
N ASP A 52 18.28 12.54 0.62
CA ASP A 52 19.54 12.96 0.03
C ASP A 52 19.50 14.41 -0.48
N GLU A 53 18.31 14.88 -0.89
CA GLU A 53 18.10 16.23 -1.39
C GLU A 53 16.67 16.70 -1.10
N VAL A 54 16.52 18.00 -0.81
CA VAL A 54 15.23 18.64 -0.59
C VAL A 54 15.08 19.79 -1.57
N ILE A 55 13.99 19.80 -2.34
CA ILE A 55 13.61 20.86 -3.25
C ILE A 55 12.26 21.41 -2.75
N SER A 56 12.32 22.60 -2.17
CA SER A 56 11.19 23.29 -1.53
C SER A 56 10.62 24.40 -2.43
N ASP A 57 9.51 25.00 -1.99
CA ASP A 57 8.84 26.13 -2.65
C ASP A 57 8.48 25.84 -4.12
N VAL A 58 8.19 24.60 -4.49
CA VAL A 58 7.87 24.18 -5.85
C VAL A 58 6.37 24.19 -6.07
N LEU A 59 5.91 25.02 -7.01
CA LEU A 59 4.50 25.04 -7.41
C LEU A 59 4.12 23.74 -8.13
N PRO A 60 2.86 23.31 -8.09
CA PRO A 60 2.41 22.07 -8.75
C PRO A 60 2.81 22.00 -10.23
N GLN A 61 2.69 23.10 -10.96
CA GLN A 61 3.06 23.20 -12.37
C GLN A 61 4.57 23.12 -12.64
N ASP A 62 5.41 23.44 -11.64
CA ASP A 62 6.87 23.44 -11.78
C ASP A 62 7.51 22.10 -11.43
N LYS A 63 6.76 21.20 -10.80
CA LYS A 63 7.25 19.86 -10.45
C LYS A 63 7.72 19.07 -11.68
N GLU A 64 7.00 19.21 -12.80
CA GLU A 64 7.40 18.59 -14.08
C GLU A 64 8.75 19.10 -14.56
N SER A 65 9.05 20.39 -14.42
CA SER A 65 10.31 20.99 -14.82
C SER A 65 11.51 20.47 -14.01
N VAL A 66 11.30 20.14 -12.73
CA VAL A 66 12.31 19.52 -11.87
C VAL A 66 12.64 18.11 -12.36
N ILE A 67 11.60 17.31 -12.67
CA ILE A 67 11.78 15.95 -13.23
C ILE A 67 12.58 16.02 -14.52
N ARG A 68 12.22 16.94 -15.43
CA ARG A 68 12.93 17.16 -16.70
C ARG A 68 14.41 17.46 -16.48
N LYS A 69 14.75 18.39 -15.59
CA LYS A 69 16.14 18.72 -15.26
C LYS A 69 16.94 17.53 -14.75
N LEU A 70 16.33 16.67 -13.95
CA LEU A 70 16.97 15.45 -13.47
C LEU A 70 17.22 14.45 -14.62
N GLN A 71 16.26 14.31 -15.54
CA GLN A 71 16.39 13.46 -16.72
C GLN A 71 17.45 14.00 -17.70
N GLU A 72 17.55 15.31 -17.90
CA GLU A 72 18.61 15.96 -18.70
C GLU A 72 20.01 15.70 -18.15
N GLN A 73 20.14 15.45 -16.83
CA GLN A 73 21.39 15.00 -16.21
C GLN A 73 21.66 13.51 -16.42
N GLY A 74 20.87 12.82 -17.25
CA GLY A 74 21.01 11.39 -17.53
C GLY A 74 20.49 10.47 -16.42
N LYS A 75 19.73 10.99 -15.45
CA LYS A 75 19.15 10.20 -14.37
C LYS A 75 17.83 9.59 -14.79
N LYS A 76 17.58 8.35 -14.34
CA LYS A 76 16.25 7.73 -14.42
C LYS A 76 15.44 8.10 -13.18
N VAL A 77 14.27 8.67 -13.39
CA VAL A 77 13.46 9.26 -12.34
C VAL A 77 12.17 8.46 -12.14
N MET A 78 11.96 8.01 -10.91
CA MET A 78 10.67 7.51 -10.45
C MET A 78 10.02 8.62 -9.63
N MET A 79 8.83 9.08 -10.06
CA MET A 79 8.02 10.04 -9.29
C MET A 79 6.97 9.29 -8.49
N VAL A 80 6.85 9.62 -7.21
CA VAL A 80 5.81 9.08 -6.33
C VAL A 80 4.97 10.23 -5.81
N GLY A 81 3.67 10.18 -6.03
CA GLY A 81 2.74 11.26 -5.64
C GLY A 81 1.33 10.77 -5.40
N ASP A 82 0.42 11.68 -5.03
CA ASP A 82 -1.00 11.38 -4.79
C ASP A 82 -1.86 11.33 -6.07
N GLY A 83 -1.30 11.74 -7.19
CA GLY A 83 -1.94 11.74 -8.51
C GLY A 83 -2.78 12.97 -8.83
N ILE A 84 -3.23 13.75 -7.87
CA ILE A 84 -4.13 14.91 -8.12
C ILE A 84 -3.31 16.14 -8.55
N ASN A 85 -2.38 16.55 -7.70
CA ASN A 85 -1.56 17.73 -7.93
C ASN A 85 -0.26 17.41 -8.67
N ASP A 86 0.10 16.14 -8.72
CA ASP A 86 1.37 15.63 -9.23
C ASP A 86 1.24 15.01 -10.63
N ALA A 87 0.04 14.99 -11.22
CA ALA A 87 -0.25 14.36 -12.51
C ALA A 87 0.76 14.72 -13.62
N PRO A 88 1.10 16.00 -13.88
CA PRO A 88 2.08 16.33 -14.90
C PRO A 88 3.49 15.79 -14.60
N ALA A 89 3.88 15.77 -13.33
CA ALA A 89 5.18 15.24 -12.89
C ALA A 89 5.23 13.70 -12.97
N LEU A 90 4.13 13.02 -12.63
CA LEU A 90 3.99 11.57 -12.78
C LEU A 90 4.10 11.15 -14.23
N MET A 91 3.37 11.81 -15.14
CA MET A 91 3.42 11.55 -16.57
C MET A 91 4.79 11.83 -17.19
N ARG A 92 5.55 12.78 -16.65
CA ARG A 92 6.87 13.16 -17.16
C ARG A 92 7.96 12.19 -16.72
N ALA A 93 7.84 11.60 -15.54
CA ALA A 93 8.84 10.69 -14.98
C ALA A 93 9.09 9.47 -15.89
N ASP A 94 10.24 8.78 -15.72
CA ASP A 94 10.47 7.50 -16.38
C ASP A 94 9.53 6.41 -15.81
N ILE A 95 9.12 6.57 -14.56
CA ILE A 95 8.08 5.74 -13.91
C ILE A 95 7.28 6.66 -12.99
N GLY A 96 5.98 6.81 -13.26
CA GLY A 96 5.03 7.49 -12.38
C GLY A 96 4.33 6.50 -11.46
N VAL A 97 4.36 6.73 -10.15
CA VAL A 97 3.70 5.90 -9.14
C VAL A 97 2.72 6.75 -8.35
N ALA A 98 1.44 6.46 -8.46
CA ALA A 98 0.40 7.08 -7.64
C ALA A 98 0.12 6.23 -6.39
N ILE A 99 0.07 6.87 -5.22
CA ILE A 99 -0.21 6.22 -3.93
C ILE A 99 -1.52 6.75 -3.35
N GLY A 100 -2.30 5.85 -2.72
CA GLY A 100 -3.59 6.22 -2.11
C GLY A 100 -4.64 6.63 -3.14
N ALA A 101 -4.48 6.21 -4.38
CA ALA A 101 -5.28 6.67 -5.49
C ALA A 101 -6.64 5.99 -5.54
N GLY A 102 -7.67 6.78 -5.24
CA GLY A 102 -9.06 6.48 -5.57
C GLY A 102 -9.64 7.40 -6.64
N THR A 103 -8.80 8.22 -7.30
CA THR A 103 -9.26 9.23 -8.26
C THR A 103 -8.98 8.79 -9.69
N ASP A 104 -9.90 9.09 -10.61
CA ASP A 104 -9.76 8.81 -12.03
C ASP A 104 -8.51 9.48 -12.63
N ILE A 105 -8.12 10.64 -12.10
CA ILE A 105 -6.94 11.41 -12.55
C ILE A 105 -5.65 10.63 -12.29
N ALA A 106 -5.54 9.96 -11.16
CA ALA A 106 -4.37 9.14 -10.84
C ALA A 106 -4.26 7.91 -11.76
N LEU A 107 -5.42 7.36 -12.18
CA LEU A 107 -5.50 6.25 -13.11
C LEU A 107 -4.93 6.59 -14.49
N ASP A 108 -5.15 7.83 -14.94
CA ASP A 108 -4.71 8.29 -16.27
C ASP A 108 -3.26 8.83 -16.28
N SER A 109 -2.69 9.14 -15.10
CA SER A 109 -1.43 9.86 -14.99
C SER A 109 -0.24 9.03 -14.52
N ALA A 110 -0.46 7.83 -14.00
CA ALA A 110 0.59 7.02 -13.41
C ALA A 110 0.73 5.65 -14.07
N ASP A 111 1.98 5.17 -14.21
CA ASP A 111 2.27 3.83 -14.71
C ASP A 111 1.93 2.73 -13.69
N VAL A 112 2.03 3.06 -12.40
CA VAL A 112 1.76 2.16 -11.27
C VAL A 112 0.84 2.85 -10.28
N ILE A 113 -0.22 2.15 -9.87
CA ILE A 113 -1.19 2.66 -8.90
C ILE A 113 -1.20 1.75 -7.69
N LEU A 114 -0.92 2.34 -6.54
CA LEU A 114 -0.93 1.64 -5.26
C LEU A 114 -2.15 2.06 -4.46
N MET A 115 -2.97 1.10 -4.10
CA MET A 115 -4.25 1.33 -3.43
C MET A 115 -4.10 1.88 -2.00
N LYS A 116 -2.95 1.63 -1.36
CA LYS A 116 -2.64 2.12 -0.02
C LYS A 116 -1.72 3.34 -0.12
N SER A 117 -1.91 4.31 0.78
CA SER A 117 -1.06 5.50 0.86
C SER A 117 0.23 5.21 1.64
N SER A 118 1.01 4.19 1.22
CA SER A 118 2.24 3.79 1.91
C SER A 118 3.43 3.71 0.95
N LEU A 119 4.53 4.37 1.31
CA LEU A 119 5.79 4.27 0.57
C LEU A 119 6.40 2.86 0.63
N LEU A 120 6.04 2.03 1.63
CA LEU A 120 6.47 0.63 1.68
C LEU A 120 5.88 -0.21 0.56
N ASP A 121 4.69 0.15 0.06
CA ASP A 121 4.09 -0.54 -1.08
C ASP A 121 4.86 -0.24 -2.37
N VAL A 122 5.48 0.96 -2.49
CA VAL A 122 6.42 1.27 -3.59
C VAL A 122 7.65 0.35 -3.53
N VAL A 123 8.23 0.16 -2.33
CA VAL A 123 9.34 -0.79 -2.14
C VAL A 123 8.95 -2.20 -2.55
N THR A 124 7.75 -2.62 -2.15
CA THR A 124 7.20 -3.94 -2.49
C THR A 124 6.99 -4.10 -4.00
N ALA A 125 6.48 -3.07 -4.68
CA ALA A 125 6.30 -3.06 -6.13
C ALA A 125 7.64 -3.20 -6.87
N ILE A 126 8.69 -2.51 -6.40
CA ILE A 126 10.05 -2.63 -6.95
C ILE A 126 10.60 -4.06 -6.75
N ASP A 127 10.42 -4.66 -5.57
CA ASP A 127 10.87 -6.02 -5.31
C ASP A 127 10.11 -7.04 -6.17
N LEU A 128 8.80 -6.89 -6.29
CA LEU A 128 7.99 -7.72 -7.17
C LEU A 128 8.44 -7.61 -8.64
N SER A 129 8.67 -6.40 -9.14
CA SER A 129 9.18 -6.17 -10.49
C SER A 129 10.51 -6.89 -10.73
N ASN A 130 11.44 -6.81 -9.79
CA ASN A 130 12.72 -7.50 -9.88
C ASN A 130 12.56 -9.03 -9.92
N ASP A 131 11.65 -9.58 -9.12
CA ASP A 131 11.40 -11.03 -9.09
C ASP A 131 10.68 -11.50 -10.36
N VAL A 132 9.78 -10.68 -10.93
CA VAL A 132 9.14 -10.92 -12.24
C VAL A 132 10.21 -10.96 -13.36
N ILE A 133 11.11 -9.98 -13.39
CA ILE A 133 12.18 -9.94 -14.40
C ILE A 133 13.10 -11.16 -14.28
N LYS A 134 13.46 -11.58 -13.06
CA LYS A 134 14.24 -12.80 -12.85
C LYS A 134 13.50 -14.04 -13.37
N ASN A 135 12.21 -14.11 -13.11
CA ASN A 135 11.36 -15.21 -13.58
C ASN A 135 11.30 -15.26 -15.11
N ILE A 136 11.11 -14.09 -15.76
CA ILE A 136 11.11 -13.98 -17.22
C ILE A 136 12.45 -14.44 -17.79
N LYS A 137 13.58 -13.95 -17.24
CA LYS A 137 14.93 -14.36 -17.68
C LYS A 137 15.16 -15.86 -17.52
N MET A 138 14.68 -16.46 -16.43
CA MET A 138 14.79 -17.90 -16.20
C MET A 138 13.94 -18.70 -17.18
N ASN A 139 12.70 -18.25 -17.44
CA ASN A 139 11.84 -18.88 -18.43
C ASN A 139 12.47 -18.84 -19.84
N LEU A 140 13.02 -17.69 -20.20
CA LEU A 140 13.69 -17.50 -21.49
C LEU A 140 14.94 -18.38 -21.60
N PHE A 141 15.75 -18.45 -20.54
CA PHE A 141 16.92 -19.33 -20.48
C PHE A 141 16.53 -20.79 -20.73
N TRP A 142 15.53 -21.32 -20.01
CA TRP A 142 15.07 -22.69 -20.19
C TRP A 142 14.51 -22.93 -21.58
N ALA A 143 13.72 -22.00 -22.13
CA ALA A 143 13.19 -22.12 -23.47
C ALA A 143 14.30 -22.22 -24.55
N PHE A 144 15.35 -21.41 -24.43
CA PHE A 144 16.50 -21.50 -25.34
C PHE A 144 17.35 -22.74 -25.10
N PHE A 145 17.56 -23.11 -23.84
CA PHE A 145 18.38 -24.27 -23.49
C PHE A 145 17.86 -25.56 -24.08
N TYR A 146 16.54 -25.81 -23.99
CA TYR A 146 15.93 -26.99 -24.62
C TYR A 146 16.10 -27.01 -26.14
N ASN A 147 15.97 -25.85 -26.78
CA ASN A 147 16.13 -25.75 -28.22
C ASN A 147 17.58 -25.94 -28.66
N ILE A 148 18.55 -25.36 -27.96
CA ILE A 148 20.00 -25.50 -28.24
C ILE A 148 20.43 -26.96 -28.11
N LEU A 149 19.91 -27.72 -27.17
CA LEU A 149 20.20 -29.15 -27.03
C LEU A 149 19.38 -29.99 -28.02
N GLY A 150 18.13 -29.66 -28.22
CA GLY A 150 17.21 -30.47 -29.06
C GLY A 150 17.51 -30.42 -30.55
N ILE A 151 17.90 -29.24 -31.07
CA ILE A 151 18.17 -29.07 -32.51
C ILE A 151 19.34 -29.93 -32.99
N PRO A 152 20.53 -29.93 -32.34
CA PRO A 152 21.64 -30.81 -32.74
C PRO A 152 21.30 -32.32 -32.67
N VAL A 153 20.54 -32.70 -31.61
CA VAL A 153 20.12 -34.09 -31.45
C VAL A 153 19.14 -34.48 -32.57
N ALA A 154 18.20 -33.58 -32.88
CA ALA A 154 17.26 -33.79 -33.99
C ALA A 154 17.96 -33.85 -35.36
N ALA A 155 19.01 -33.05 -35.54
CA ALA A 155 19.87 -33.05 -36.75
C ALA A 155 20.73 -34.32 -36.87
N GLY A 156 20.72 -35.22 -35.87
CA GLY A 156 21.42 -36.48 -35.93
C GLY A 156 22.87 -36.45 -35.40
N LEU A 157 23.27 -35.40 -34.67
CA LEU A 157 24.63 -35.29 -34.11
C LEU A 157 25.03 -36.49 -33.24
N LEU A 158 24.09 -37.13 -32.59
CA LEU A 158 24.32 -38.31 -31.73
C LEU A 158 24.18 -39.63 -32.52
N TYR A 159 23.77 -39.61 -33.78
CA TYR A 159 23.57 -40.82 -34.58
C TYR A 159 24.87 -41.59 -34.83
N PRO A 160 26.02 -40.94 -35.23
CA PRO A 160 27.25 -41.68 -35.49
C PRO A 160 27.85 -42.34 -34.27
N ALA A 161 27.67 -41.76 -33.06
CA ALA A 161 28.28 -42.24 -31.83
C ALA A 161 27.39 -43.23 -31.05
N PHE A 162 26.07 -43.05 -31.06
CA PHE A 162 25.13 -43.77 -30.20
C PHE A 162 23.97 -44.44 -30.99
N GLY A 163 23.86 -44.24 -32.30
CA GLY A 163 22.75 -44.75 -33.10
C GLY A 163 21.39 -44.13 -32.76
N LEU A 164 21.36 -43.03 -31.97
CA LEU A 164 20.16 -42.40 -31.49
C LEU A 164 19.56 -41.48 -32.55
N ARG A 165 18.31 -41.76 -32.96
CA ARG A 165 17.48 -40.84 -33.77
C ARG A 165 16.36 -40.28 -32.89
N LEU A 166 16.17 -38.98 -32.97
CA LEU A 166 15.04 -38.34 -32.30
C LEU A 166 13.74 -38.72 -33.04
N SER A 167 12.87 -39.49 -32.43
CA SER A 167 11.54 -39.72 -33.02
C SER A 167 10.66 -38.47 -32.87
N PRO A 168 9.71 -38.22 -33.79
CA PRO A 168 8.78 -37.09 -33.67
C PRO A 168 7.99 -37.09 -32.34
N MET A 169 7.70 -38.28 -31.79
CA MET A 169 7.03 -38.42 -30.50
C MET A 169 7.88 -37.88 -29.33
N ILE A 170 9.17 -38.18 -29.31
CA ILE A 170 10.08 -37.66 -28.28
C ILE A 170 10.22 -36.16 -28.42
N GLY A 171 10.31 -35.63 -29.65
CA GLY A 171 10.35 -34.21 -29.93
C GLY A 171 9.12 -33.46 -29.36
N SER A 172 7.92 -33.97 -29.65
CA SER A 172 6.66 -33.37 -29.15
C SER A 172 6.53 -33.49 -27.64
N ALA A 173 6.97 -34.58 -27.03
CA ALA A 173 6.98 -34.74 -25.56
C ALA A 173 7.93 -33.74 -24.91
N CYS A 174 9.13 -33.51 -25.45
CA CYS A 174 10.08 -32.50 -24.94
C CYS A 174 9.50 -31.08 -25.05
N MET A 175 8.81 -30.72 -26.12
CA MET A 175 8.14 -29.43 -26.28
C MET A 175 7.04 -29.25 -25.23
N SER A 176 6.22 -30.27 -24.98
CA SER A 176 5.17 -30.22 -23.97
C SER A 176 5.77 -30.05 -22.55
N LEU A 177 6.84 -30.78 -22.24
CA LEU A 177 7.54 -30.71 -20.96
C LEU A 177 8.14 -29.31 -20.74
N SER A 178 8.71 -28.70 -21.79
CA SER A 178 9.22 -27.33 -21.73
C SER A 178 8.12 -26.34 -21.34
N SER A 179 6.93 -26.44 -21.93
CA SER A 179 5.78 -25.60 -21.60
C SER A 179 5.35 -25.77 -20.14
N VAL A 180 5.31 -27.01 -19.64
CA VAL A 180 5.00 -27.29 -18.24
C VAL A 180 6.03 -26.65 -17.31
N CYS A 181 7.32 -26.73 -17.62
CA CYS A 181 8.38 -26.11 -16.83
C CYS A 181 8.23 -24.60 -16.76
N VAL A 182 7.94 -23.91 -17.88
CA VAL A 182 7.72 -22.47 -17.93
C VAL A 182 6.51 -22.05 -17.08
N VAL A 183 5.38 -22.75 -17.23
CA VAL A 183 4.17 -22.47 -16.44
C VAL A 183 4.42 -22.69 -14.95
N THR A 184 5.07 -23.81 -14.58
CA THR A 184 5.38 -24.11 -13.18
C THR A 184 6.30 -23.06 -12.57
N ASN A 185 7.30 -22.59 -13.33
CA ASN A 185 8.17 -21.51 -12.84
C ASN A 185 7.42 -20.18 -12.72
N ALA A 186 6.52 -19.85 -13.65
CA ALA A 186 5.68 -18.66 -13.56
C ALA A 186 4.75 -18.70 -12.33
N LEU A 187 4.19 -19.86 -12.00
CA LEU A 187 3.35 -20.04 -10.80
C LEU A 187 4.09 -19.77 -9.49
N ARG A 188 5.42 -19.83 -9.46
CA ARG A 188 6.20 -19.47 -8.26
C ARG A 188 5.98 -18.01 -7.85
N LEU A 189 5.66 -17.11 -8.78
CA LEU A 189 5.34 -15.72 -8.45
C LEU A 189 4.11 -15.59 -7.56
N ARG A 190 3.20 -16.57 -7.56
CA ARG A 190 2.05 -16.61 -6.64
C ARG A 190 2.46 -16.66 -5.16
N TYR A 191 3.66 -17.18 -4.88
CA TYR A 191 4.21 -17.29 -3.52
C TYR A 191 5.12 -16.11 -3.16
N PHE A 192 5.09 -15.04 -3.96
CA PHE A 192 5.80 -13.81 -3.63
C PHE A 192 5.33 -13.30 -2.26
N LYS A 193 6.28 -13.06 -1.37
CA LYS A 193 6.02 -12.42 -0.08
C LYS A 193 6.84 -11.13 -0.02
N PRO A 194 6.23 -10.00 0.33
CA PRO A 194 6.96 -8.75 0.53
C PRO A 194 8.07 -8.97 1.56
N LYS A 195 9.28 -8.53 1.26
CA LYS A 195 10.43 -8.64 2.18
C LYS A 195 10.32 -7.65 3.33
N VAL A 196 9.67 -6.53 3.06
CA VAL A 196 9.35 -5.51 4.04
C VAL A 196 7.83 -5.46 4.09
N GLN A 197 7.26 -6.10 5.07
CA GLN A 197 5.85 -5.86 5.38
C GLN A 197 5.82 -4.51 6.10
N SER A 198 4.97 -3.59 5.62
CA SER A 198 4.39 -2.63 6.54
C SER A 198 3.78 -3.50 7.63
N GLU A 199 4.25 -3.37 8.86
CA GLU A 199 3.48 -3.89 9.98
C GLU A 199 2.08 -3.33 9.77
N GLU A 200 1.13 -4.18 9.40
CA GLU A 200 -0.25 -3.73 9.21
C GLU A 200 -0.70 -3.15 10.54
N VAL A 201 -0.73 -1.83 10.59
CA VAL A 201 -1.33 -1.14 11.71
C VAL A 201 -2.82 -1.43 11.61
N LYS A 202 -3.30 -2.23 12.54
CA LYS A 202 -4.72 -2.54 12.69
C LYS A 202 -5.27 -1.62 13.75
N THR A 203 -6.40 -1.01 13.49
CA THR A 203 -7.09 -0.19 14.46
C THR A 203 -8.11 -1.04 15.21
N TYR A 204 -8.02 -1.06 16.53
CA TYR A 204 -9.04 -1.63 17.40
C TYR A 204 -9.78 -0.50 18.11
N THR A 205 -11.07 -0.44 17.94
CA THR A 205 -11.93 0.53 18.61
C THR A 205 -12.48 -0.07 19.89
N MET A 206 -12.28 0.63 21.00
CA MET A 206 -12.85 0.29 22.31
C MET A 206 -13.77 1.43 22.79
N HIS A 207 -14.92 1.08 23.32
CA HIS A 207 -15.77 2.04 24.01
C HIS A 207 -15.44 2.04 25.49
N ILE A 208 -15.44 3.23 26.09
CA ILE A 208 -14.99 3.45 27.48
C ILE A 208 -15.98 4.41 28.15
N ASP A 209 -16.59 3.95 29.21
CA ASP A 209 -17.50 4.76 30.01
C ASP A 209 -16.79 5.43 31.17
N GLY A 210 -17.31 6.57 31.61
CA GLY A 210 -16.81 7.32 32.77
C GLY A 210 -15.86 8.48 32.43
N MET A 211 -15.55 8.70 31.15
CA MET A 211 -14.75 9.84 30.71
C MET A 211 -15.63 11.10 30.61
N SER A 212 -15.25 12.19 31.26
CA SER A 212 -16.02 13.44 31.26
C SER A 212 -15.23 14.67 30.78
N CYS A 213 -13.93 14.53 30.56
CA CYS A 213 -13.07 15.66 30.17
C CYS A 213 -11.81 15.21 29.44
N GLY A 214 -11.10 16.19 28.84
CA GLY A 214 -9.84 15.92 28.13
C GLY A 214 -8.72 15.33 29.00
N HIS A 215 -8.71 15.58 30.30
CA HIS A 215 -7.75 14.96 31.21
C HIS A 215 -8.03 13.46 31.39
N CYS A 216 -9.30 13.05 31.44
CA CYS A 216 -9.71 11.66 31.47
C CYS A 216 -9.25 10.92 30.19
N ALA A 217 -9.42 11.56 29.03
CA ALA A 217 -8.96 11.02 27.75
C ALA A 217 -7.44 10.82 27.75
N TRP A 218 -6.69 11.78 28.26
CA TRP A 218 -5.24 11.70 28.35
C TRP A 218 -4.76 10.55 29.25
N LEU A 219 -5.41 10.35 30.42
CA LEU A 219 -5.08 9.23 31.31
C LEU A 219 -5.28 7.87 30.67
N VAL A 220 -6.40 7.70 29.96
CA VAL A 220 -6.70 6.47 29.21
C VAL A 220 -5.70 6.27 28.06
N GLU A 221 -5.37 7.33 27.34
CA GLU A 221 -4.40 7.29 26.24
C GLU A 221 -3.01 6.89 26.74
N ASP A 222 -2.55 7.45 27.87
CA ASP A 222 -1.26 7.12 28.49
C ASP A 222 -1.23 5.66 29.00
N ALA A 223 -2.33 5.17 29.57
CA ALA A 223 -2.44 3.79 30.02
C ALA A 223 -2.41 2.80 28.84
N LEU A 224 -3.15 3.08 27.78
CA LEU A 224 -3.21 2.22 26.58
C LEU A 224 -1.90 2.21 25.80
N LYS A 225 -1.15 3.32 25.73
CA LYS A 225 0.17 3.40 25.10
C LYS A 225 1.23 2.52 25.77
N LYS A 226 1.06 2.16 27.04
CA LYS A 226 1.97 1.27 27.77
C LYS A 226 1.78 -0.21 27.44
N VAL A 227 0.68 -0.56 26.76
CA VAL A 227 0.39 -1.96 26.37
C VAL A 227 1.30 -2.37 25.21
N PRO A 228 1.95 -3.55 25.25
CA PRO A 228 2.83 -4.02 24.19
C PRO A 228 2.11 -4.09 22.83
N ASN A 229 2.83 -3.74 21.76
CA ASN A 229 2.36 -3.69 20.36
C ASN A 229 1.37 -2.57 20.04
N VAL A 230 0.99 -1.72 20.96
CA VAL A 230 0.24 -0.49 20.69
C VAL A 230 1.21 0.57 20.16
N LYS A 231 0.85 1.22 19.05
CA LYS A 231 1.65 2.29 18.41
C LYS A 231 1.09 3.66 18.69
N GLU A 232 -0.20 3.82 18.46
CA GLU A 232 -0.87 5.11 18.63
C GLU A 232 -2.26 4.87 19.21
N VAL A 233 -2.72 5.80 20.04
CA VAL A 233 -4.03 5.76 20.66
C VAL A 233 -4.65 7.13 20.50
N HIS A 234 -5.88 7.17 20.00
CA HIS A 234 -6.68 8.39 19.94
C HIS A 234 -7.96 8.20 20.74
N VAL A 235 -8.15 9.04 21.76
CA VAL A 235 -9.30 8.93 22.66
C VAL A 235 -10.20 10.15 22.49
N ASP A 236 -11.47 9.89 22.15
CA ASP A 236 -12.54 10.90 22.11
C ASP A 236 -13.45 10.72 23.32
N TYR A 237 -13.32 11.60 24.30
CA TYR A 237 -14.13 11.56 25.53
C TYR A 237 -15.59 11.94 25.31
N ASN A 238 -15.92 12.72 24.24
CA ASN A 238 -17.30 13.06 23.92
C ASN A 238 -18.07 11.88 23.37
N LEU A 239 -17.40 11.02 22.62
CA LEU A 239 -17.97 9.80 22.04
C LEU A 239 -17.75 8.57 22.94
N GLY A 240 -17.01 8.69 24.04
CA GLY A 240 -16.65 7.56 24.87
C GLY A 240 -15.87 6.48 24.12
N LYS A 241 -14.96 6.86 23.20
CA LYS A 241 -14.34 5.98 22.24
C LYS A 241 -12.81 6.12 22.23
N ALA A 242 -12.11 5.00 22.23
CA ALA A 242 -10.67 4.93 21.99
C ALA A 242 -10.39 4.12 20.71
N ASP A 243 -9.72 4.74 19.74
CA ASP A 243 -9.17 4.09 18.56
C ASP A 243 -7.69 3.79 18.84
N ILE A 244 -7.35 2.51 18.83
CA ILE A 244 -6.05 1.97 19.25
C ILE A 244 -5.40 1.37 18.02
N ASP A 245 -4.33 1.98 17.57
CA ASP A 245 -3.52 1.48 16.47
C ASP A 245 -2.42 0.55 17.01
N TYR A 246 -2.44 -0.69 16.53
CA TYR A 246 -1.52 -1.73 16.99
C TYR A 246 -0.91 -2.51 15.83
N VAL A 247 0.25 -3.11 16.09
CA VAL A 247 0.96 -3.98 15.15
C VAL A 247 0.97 -5.43 15.63
N GLN A 248 0.95 -6.37 14.69
CA GLN A 248 0.90 -7.82 14.95
C GLN A 248 -0.40 -8.24 15.66
N GLN A 249 -0.31 -8.74 16.87
CA GLN A 249 -1.46 -9.07 17.72
C GLN A 249 -1.36 -8.29 19.01
N VAL A 250 -2.44 -7.62 19.38
CA VAL A 250 -2.58 -6.97 20.68
C VAL A 250 -3.41 -7.86 21.59
N ASN A 251 -3.00 -7.96 22.85
CA ASN A 251 -3.77 -8.67 23.85
C ASN A 251 -4.96 -7.80 24.30
N LYS A 252 -6.16 -8.11 23.83
CA LYS A 252 -7.38 -7.38 24.18
C LYS A 252 -7.67 -7.38 25.68
N VAL A 253 -7.25 -8.41 26.40
CA VAL A 253 -7.40 -8.48 27.87
C VAL A 253 -6.47 -7.46 28.52
N ALA A 254 -5.24 -7.32 28.03
CA ALA A 254 -4.29 -6.30 28.55
C ALA A 254 -4.77 -4.87 28.26
N LEU A 255 -5.41 -4.62 27.11
CA LEU A 255 -6.02 -3.31 26.83
C LEU A 255 -7.15 -2.98 27.80
N ARG A 256 -8.00 -3.95 28.12
CA ARG A 256 -9.09 -3.77 29.09
C ARG A 256 -8.54 -3.48 30.48
N GLN A 257 -7.58 -4.30 30.92
CA GLN A 257 -6.96 -4.13 32.22
C GLN A 257 -6.32 -2.74 32.36
N ALA A 258 -5.65 -2.25 31.31
CA ALA A 258 -5.04 -0.92 31.32
C ALA A 258 -6.09 0.20 31.48
N VAL A 259 -7.28 0.05 30.89
CA VAL A 259 -8.40 1.00 31.06
C VAL A 259 -9.01 0.92 32.47
N GLU A 260 -9.19 -0.30 33.00
CA GLU A 260 -9.69 -0.54 34.35
C GLU A 260 -8.71 -0.02 35.41
N ASP A 261 -7.41 -0.24 35.22
CA ASP A 261 -6.35 0.28 36.12
C ASP A 261 -6.28 1.82 36.10
N ALA A 262 -6.68 2.44 34.98
CA ALA A 262 -6.84 3.89 34.86
C ALA A 262 -8.13 4.41 35.52
N GLY A 263 -9.00 3.52 36.04
CA GLY A 263 -10.23 3.89 36.78
C GLY A 263 -11.45 4.07 35.89
N TYR A 264 -11.44 3.55 34.64
CA TYR A 264 -12.54 3.66 33.68
C TYR A 264 -13.10 2.29 33.32
N ILE A 265 -14.32 2.26 32.75
CA ILE A 265 -15.03 1.01 32.44
C ILE A 265 -14.97 0.74 30.94
N PRO A 266 -14.24 -0.31 30.48
CA PRO A 266 -14.26 -0.71 29.08
C PRO A 266 -15.58 -1.43 28.76
N VAL A 267 -16.32 -0.93 27.76
CA VAL A 267 -17.62 -1.48 27.33
C VAL A 267 -17.44 -2.34 26.08
N GLU A 268 -17.89 -3.58 26.13
CA GLU A 268 -18.01 -4.41 24.92
C GLU A 268 -19.26 -4.07 24.16
N TYR A 269 -19.14 -3.31 23.07
CA TYR A 269 -20.13 -3.42 22.01
C TYR A 269 -19.85 -4.71 21.24
N LYS A 270 -20.81 -5.65 21.23
CA LYS A 270 -20.84 -6.69 20.23
C LYS A 270 -20.89 -5.96 18.90
N GLU A 271 -19.81 -6.03 18.12
CA GLU A 271 -19.86 -5.64 16.72
C GLU A 271 -21.04 -6.42 16.10
N GLU A 272 -22.14 -5.74 15.82
CA GLU A 272 -23.05 -6.23 14.82
C GLU A 272 -22.22 -6.40 13.56
N LYS A 273 -21.94 -7.66 13.21
CA LYS A 273 -21.35 -7.99 11.92
C LYS A 273 -22.21 -7.30 10.89
N LYS A 274 -21.79 -6.15 10.39
CA LYS A 274 -22.34 -5.57 9.16
C LYS A 274 -22.17 -6.64 8.11
N MET A 275 -23.21 -7.44 7.91
CA MET A 275 -23.25 -8.43 6.84
C MET A 275 -23.16 -7.65 5.55
N LYS A 276 -21.97 -7.58 4.95
CA LYS A 276 -21.82 -7.14 3.57
C LYS A 276 -22.52 -8.16 2.70
N LYS A 277 -23.79 -7.92 2.37
CA LYS A 277 -24.46 -8.64 1.30
C LYS A 277 -23.89 -8.10 -0.01
N VAL A 278 -23.11 -8.91 -0.68
CA VAL A 278 -22.68 -8.62 -2.05
C VAL A 278 -23.85 -9.00 -2.95
N VAL A 279 -24.45 -8.01 -3.58
CA VAL A 279 -25.50 -8.21 -4.59
C VAL A 279 -24.83 -8.06 -5.95
N THR A 280 -24.77 -9.14 -6.72
CA THR A 280 -24.30 -9.10 -8.10
C THR A 280 -25.45 -8.63 -8.97
N VAL A 281 -25.26 -7.55 -9.71
CA VAL A 281 -26.27 -7.02 -10.63
C VAL A 281 -25.73 -7.15 -12.05
N ASP A 282 -26.37 -8.01 -12.84
CA ASP A 282 -26.06 -8.20 -14.25
C ASP A 282 -26.83 -7.21 -15.12
N GLY A 283 -26.27 -6.86 -16.30
CA GLY A 283 -26.96 -6.02 -17.30
C GLY A 283 -26.71 -4.52 -17.17
N MET A 284 -25.74 -4.06 -16.35
CA MET A 284 -25.36 -2.65 -16.29
C MET A 284 -24.47 -2.29 -17.49
N MET A 285 -25.02 -1.54 -18.46
CA MET A 285 -24.30 -1.17 -19.68
C MET A 285 -23.70 0.24 -19.66
N CYS A 286 -24.00 1.07 -18.63
CA CYS A 286 -23.51 2.45 -18.58
C CYS A 286 -23.44 3.00 -17.15
N MET A 287 -22.70 4.09 -16.97
CA MET A 287 -22.53 4.79 -15.68
C MET A 287 -23.84 5.28 -15.08
N HIS A 288 -24.85 5.59 -15.90
CA HIS A 288 -26.17 6.00 -15.44
C HIS A 288 -26.90 4.84 -14.75
N CYS A 289 -26.78 3.62 -15.27
CA CYS A 289 -27.33 2.41 -14.63
C CYS A 289 -26.67 2.16 -13.27
N VAL A 290 -25.35 2.35 -13.15
CA VAL A 290 -24.62 2.23 -11.88
C VAL A 290 -25.11 3.26 -10.86
N ALA A 291 -25.33 4.50 -11.27
CA ALA A 291 -25.84 5.56 -10.41
C ALA A 291 -27.24 5.26 -9.89
N HIS A 292 -28.14 4.77 -10.75
CA HIS A 292 -29.49 4.37 -10.35
C HIS A 292 -29.53 3.21 -9.35
N VAL A 293 -28.70 2.18 -9.56
CA VAL A 293 -28.60 1.05 -8.63
C VAL A 293 -28.01 1.51 -7.29
N LYS A 294 -27.01 2.38 -7.32
CA LYS A 294 -26.39 2.94 -6.10
C LYS A 294 -27.36 3.78 -5.29
N ASP A 295 -28.19 4.61 -5.95
CA ASP A 295 -29.24 5.42 -5.31
C ASP A 295 -30.34 4.53 -4.72
N ALA A 296 -30.78 3.51 -5.44
CA ALA A 296 -31.77 2.55 -4.95
C ALA A 296 -31.25 1.77 -3.72
N LEU A 297 -29.99 1.30 -3.75
CA LEU A 297 -29.37 0.58 -2.63
C LEU A 297 -29.13 1.50 -1.41
N SER A 298 -28.81 2.78 -1.62
CA SER A 298 -28.64 3.74 -0.51
C SER A 298 -29.97 4.01 0.22
N LYS A 299 -31.07 4.03 -0.49
CA LYS A 299 -32.42 4.17 0.08
C LYS A 299 -32.85 2.93 0.90
N VAL A 300 -32.46 1.74 0.47
CA VAL A 300 -32.72 0.50 1.21
C VAL A 300 -31.90 0.43 2.50
N CYS A 301 -30.63 0.86 2.49
CA CYS A 301 -29.80 0.96 3.71
C CYS A 301 -30.38 1.96 4.74
N LEU A 302 -30.92 3.08 4.30
CA LEU A 302 -31.56 4.08 5.17
C LEU A 302 -32.85 3.58 5.82
N LEU A 303 -33.60 2.70 5.16
CA LEU A 303 -34.79 2.06 5.73
C LEU A 303 -34.48 1.04 6.85
N TYR A 304 -33.27 0.43 6.83
CA TYR A 304 -32.81 -0.51 7.87
C TYR A 304 -32.23 0.15 9.12
N THR A 305 -31.87 1.41 9.06
CA THR A 305 -31.35 2.20 10.18
C THR A 305 -32.42 3.03 10.89
N SER A 306 -33.64 3.05 10.39
CA SER A 306 -34.79 3.67 11.08
C SER A 306 -35.35 2.69 12.09
N PRO A 307 -35.43 3.00 13.39
CA PRO A 307 -36.05 2.15 14.38
C PRO A 307 -37.53 1.95 13.98
N SER A 308 -37.97 0.69 14.01
CA SER A 308 -39.33 0.33 13.72
C SER A 308 -40.30 1.10 14.64
N PRO A 309 -41.44 1.58 14.14
CA PRO A 309 -42.45 2.22 15.00
C PRO A 309 -42.97 1.32 16.15
N ARG A 310 -42.63 0.03 16.13
CA ARG A 310 -42.95 -0.93 17.22
C ARG A 310 -41.94 -0.93 18.38
N ASP A 311 -40.80 -0.31 18.22
CA ASP A 311 -39.75 -0.26 19.27
C ASP A 311 -39.84 1.02 20.13
N ARG A 312 -40.97 1.77 20.00
CA ARG A 312 -41.34 2.89 20.86
C ARG A 312 -42.52 2.47 21.75
N GLY A 313 -42.25 1.57 22.67
CA GLY A 313 -43.13 1.20 23.74
C GLY A 313 -42.43 1.34 25.06
#